data_5a0677052ca44d5ea28ec37812a071a4
#
_entry.id   5a0677052ca44d5ea28ec37812a071a4
#
_cell.length_a   1.000
_cell.length_b   1.000
_cell.length_c   1.000
_cell.angle_alpha   90.00
_cell.angle_beta   90.00
_cell.angle_gamma   90.00
#
_symmetry.space_group_name_H-M   'P 1'
#
loop_
_entity.id
_entity.type
_entity.pdbx_description
1 polymer ?
#
loop_
_entity_poly.entity_id
_entity_poly.type
_entity_poly.pdbx_seq_one_letter_code
_entity_poly.pdbx_strand_id
1 'polypeptide(L)'
;VRARVRSDFPTALSYMSVSTKEVIGVLGGMGPHAGVDLVDKITAQTQASSDHEHLPVALLSYPERIVDRSTFLFGDTDTNPALALADILRRLDEAGATVAGMPCNTAHAPAIFDTLVSETARTGHTVRLLHMVEETVQFMQATMPHIGTVGTLSTQAVYALNLHRTPLEEAGFDVVTPDAATKERVNNTIFSTEFGLKAQSHPPTPQAKQNLLDAIQHLIDQGAEAVVLGCTELPLTPLANSMDLVPLIDPAEILARALINAVHPDHLKPLPPRLAA
;
A
#
# COMPACT_ATOMS: atom_id res chain seq x y z
N VAL A 1 -47.24 -17.52 40.15
CA VAL A 1 -46.06 -16.83 40.69
C VAL A 1 -45.27 -16.34 39.49
N ARG A 2 -45.39 -15.05 39.18
CA ARG A 2 -44.58 -14.41 38.09
C ARG A 2 -43.36 -13.78 38.78
N ALA A 3 -42.18 -14.33 38.50
CA ALA A 3 -40.93 -13.70 38.88
C ALA A 3 -40.66 -12.46 38.02
N ARG A 4 -40.61 -11.27 38.66
CA ARG A 4 -40.08 -10.05 38.00
C ARG A 4 -38.58 -10.14 37.99
N VAL A 5 -37.98 -10.29 36.79
CA VAL A 5 -36.57 -10.03 36.58
C VAL A 5 -36.36 -8.52 36.63
N ARG A 6 -35.71 -8.02 37.67
CA ARG A 6 -35.20 -6.65 37.72
C ARG A 6 -34.03 -6.54 36.77
N SER A 7 -34.12 -5.70 35.77
CA SER A 7 -33.02 -5.30 34.92
C SER A 7 -32.28 -4.13 35.61
N ASP A 8 -31.30 -4.44 36.43
CA ASP A 8 -30.32 -3.46 36.90
C ASP A 8 -29.22 -3.32 35.83
N PHE A 9 -29.54 -2.63 34.74
CA PHE A 9 -28.51 -2.08 33.89
C PHE A 9 -28.05 -0.75 34.51
N PRO A 10 -26.73 -0.56 34.74
CA PRO A 10 -26.25 0.73 35.23
C PRO A 10 -26.45 1.78 34.14
N THR A 11 -27.39 2.69 34.38
CA THR A 11 -27.58 3.91 33.59
C THR A 11 -26.53 4.94 33.99
N ALA A 12 -25.31 4.75 33.55
CA ALA A 12 -24.30 5.79 33.31
C ALA A 12 -23.06 5.10 32.79
N LEU A 13 -22.98 4.85 31.51
CA LEU A 13 -21.69 4.81 30.84
C LEU A 13 -21.11 6.22 31.00
N SER A 14 -20.29 6.41 32.06
CA SER A 14 -19.28 7.46 32.01
C SER A 14 -18.41 7.12 30.80
N TYR A 15 -18.66 7.78 29.69
CA TYR A 15 -17.66 7.84 28.62
C TYR A 15 -16.43 8.46 29.27
N MET A 16 -15.52 7.61 29.73
CA MET A 16 -14.14 8.03 29.94
C MET A 16 -13.78 8.79 28.65
N SER A 17 -13.19 9.96 28.79
CA SER A 17 -12.68 10.72 27.66
C SER A 17 -11.77 9.75 26.88
N VAL A 18 -12.31 9.19 25.82
CA VAL A 18 -11.51 8.44 24.87
C VAL A 18 -10.53 9.48 24.37
N SER A 19 -9.26 9.35 24.77
CA SER A 19 -8.18 10.03 24.06
C SER A 19 -8.48 9.77 22.59
N THR A 20 -8.80 10.79 21.83
CA THR A 20 -9.13 10.68 20.41
C THR A 20 -7.82 10.38 19.69
N LYS A 21 -7.38 9.10 19.75
CA LYS A 21 -6.31 8.64 18.88
C LYS A 21 -6.77 8.91 17.46
N GLU A 22 -5.92 9.54 16.69
CA GLU A 22 -6.21 9.78 15.29
C GLU A 22 -6.40 8.44 14.57
N VAL A 23 -7.44 8.35 13.73
CA VAL A 23 -7.79 7.14 13.00
C VAL A 23 -7.05 7.11 11.67
N ILE A 24 -6.38 6.00 11.36
CA ILE A 24 -5.78 5.75 10.06
C ILE A 24 -6.84 5.21 9.11
N GLY A 25 -7.04 5.86 7.97
CA GLY A 25 -7.90 5.40 6.88
C GLY A 25 -7.12 4.55 5.87
N VAL A 26 -7.74 3.46 5.39
CA VAL A 26 -7.20 2.65 4.29
C VAL A 26 -8.21 2.60 3.14
N LEU A 27 -7.84 3.19 1.98
CA LEU A 27 -8.58 3.07 0.74
C LEU A 27 -8.25 1.73 0.08
N GLY A 28 -9.04 0.71 0.39
CA GLY A 28 -8.88 -0.63 -0.16
C GLY A 28 -9.67 -0.90 -1.45
N GLY A 29 -9.54 -2.12 -1.97
CA GLY A 29 -10.31 -2.60 -3.12
C GLY A 29 -9.54 -2.67 -4.46
N MET A 30 -8.23 -2.31 -4.49
CA MET A 30 -7.43 -2.24 -5.70
C MET A 30 -6.09 -3.04 -5.68
N GLY A 31 -5.96 -4.34 -5.26
CA GLY A 31 -7.04 -5.24 -4.88
C GLY A 31 -7.45 -5.24 -3.41
N PRO A 32 -8.44 -6.07 -3.11
CA PRO A 32 -8.94 -6.25 -1.75
C PRO A 32 -7.86 -6.73 -0.77
N HIS A 33 -7.05 -7.70 -1.16
CA HIS A 33 -5.95 -8.22 -0.31
C HIS A 33 -4.90 -7.16 0.00
N ALA A 34 -4.59 -6.24 -0.92
CA ALA A 34 -3.66 -5.15 -0.66
C ALA A 34 -4.13 -4.22 0.46
N GLY A 35 -5.45 -3.99 0.57
CA GLY A 35 -6.04 -3.23 1.67
C GLY A 35 -5.89 -3.93 3.02
N VAL A 36 -6.13 -5.25 3.07
CA VAL A 36 -5.96 -6.08 4.27
C VAL A 36 -4.48 -6.14 4.67
N ASP A 37 -3.59 -6.34 3.71
CA ASP A 37 -2.14 -6.38 3.91
C ASP A 37 -1.60 -5.05 4.49
N LEU A 38 -2.12 -3.90 4.02
CA LEU A 38 -1.74 -2.61 4.61
C LEU A 38 -2.19 -2.51 6.08
N VAL A 39 -3.39 -2.98 6.43
CA VAL A 39 -3.86 -3.03 7.83
C VAL A 39 -2.96 -3.95 8.67
N ASP A 40 -2.60 -5.12 8.16
CA ASP A 40 -1.69 -6.04 8.82
C ASP A 40 -0.32 -5.39 9.07
N LYS A 41 0.24 -4.72 8.06
CA LYS A 41 1.50 -3.98 8.16
C LYS A 41 1.44 -2.82 9.17
N ILE A 42 0.34 -2.06 9.21
CA ILE A 42 0.12 -1.02 10.24
C ILE A 42 0.15 -1.67 11.62
N THR A 43 -0.57 -2.77 11.82
CA THR A 43 -0.59 -3.50 13.09
C THR A 43 0.79 -4.05 13.45
N ALA A 44 1.49 -4.67 12.52
CA ALA A 44 2.81 -5.26 12.72
C ALA A 44 3.89 -4.21 13.01
N GLN A 45 3.82 -3.01 12.42
CA GLN A 45 4.77 -1.91 12.60
C GLN A 45 4.44 -1.01 13.79
N THR A 46 3.26 -1.16 14.41
CA THR A 46 2.89 -0.42 15.62
C THR A 46 3.54 -1.03 16.84
N GLN A 47 4.25 -0.22 17.64
CA GLN A 47 4.78 -0.62 18.94
C GLN A 47 3.62 -0.66 19.95
N ALA A 48 3.22 -1.88 20.33
CA ALA A 48 2.14 -2.12 21.27
C ALA A 48 2.48 -3.38 22.11
N SER A 49 2.13 -3.35 23.39
CA SER A 49 2.28 -4.46 24.35
C SER A 49 0.94 -5.13 24.65
N SER A 50 -0.17 -4.51 24.22
CA SER A 50 -1.53 -5.01 24.39
C SER A 50 -2.44 -4.53 23.24
N ASP A 51 -3.60 -5.18 23.08
CA ASP A 51 -4.57 -4.81 22.03
C ASP A 51 -5.01 -3.34 22.11
N HIS A 52 -5.12 -2.80 23.32
CA HIS A 52 -5.57 -1.41 23.56
C HIS A 52 -4.53 -0.35 23.18
N GLU A 53 -3.29 -0.74 22.97
CA GLU A 53 -2.21 0.18 22.58
C GLU A 53 -2.13 0.36 21.06
N HIS A 54 -2.72 -0.55 20.28
CA HIS A 54 -2.76 -0.42 18.83
C HIS A 54 -3.51 0.83 18.36
N LEU A 55 -3.16 1.30 17.18
CA LEU A 55 -3.78 2.46 16.55
C LEU A 55 -5.14 2.07 15.92
N PRO A 56 -6.15 2.93 15.99
CA PRO A 56 -7.41 2.68 15.31
C PRO A 56 -7.25 2.78 13.80
N VAL A 57 -7.78 1.78 13.07
CA VAL A 57 -7.72 1.71 11.61
C VAL A 57 -9.11 1.48 11.04
N ALA A 58 -9.50 2.26 10.04
CA ALA A 58 -10.71 2.08 9.24
C ALA A 58 -10.33 1.66 7.82
N LEU A 59 -10.68 0.43 7.43
CA LEU A 59 -10.52 -0.06 6.05
C LEU A 59 -11.87 -0.04 5.33
N LEU A 60 -11.93 0.64 4.19
CA LEU A 60 -13.06 0.55 3.26
C LEU A 60 -12.59 -0.08 1.94
N SER A 61 -13.20 -1.19 1.56
CA SER A 61 -12.86 -1.96 0.36
C SER A 61 -14.11 -2.17 -0.51
N TYR A 62 -14.19 -1.43 -1.63
CA TYR A 62 -15.29 -1.47 -2.58
C TYR A 62 -14.79 -1.76 -4.00
N PRO A 63 -14.27 -2.99 -4.27
CA PRO A 63 -13.62 -3.29 -5.55
C PRO A 63 -14.55 -3.12 -6.75
N GLU A 64 -15.85 -3.40 -6.58
CA GLU A 64 -16.86 -3.30 -7.64
C GLU A 64 -17.15 -1.84 -8.08
N ARG A 65 -16.79 -0.85 -7.26
CA ARG A 65 -17.03 0.56 -7.56
C ARG A 65 -15.87 1.23 -8.28
N ILE A 66 -14.68 0.63 -8.20
CA ILE A 66 -13.45 1.26 -8.65
C ILE A 66 -13.07 0.70 -10.01
N VAL A 67 -13.23 1.51 -11.05
CA VAL A 67 -12.80 1.17 -12.42
C VAL A 67 -11.32 0.78 -12.42
N ASP A 68 -10.94 -0.20 -13.24
CA ASP A 68 -9.54 -0.59 -13.35
C ASP A 68 -8.68 0.60 -13.77
N ARG A 69 -7.60 0.81 -13.07
CA ARG A 69 -6.70 1.98 -13.24
C ARG A 69 -5.97 1.93 -14.57
N SER A 70 -5.54 0.74 -15.00
CA SER A 70 -4.85 0.57 -16.28
C SER A 70 -5.81 0.80 -17.44
N THR A 71 -7.03 0.29 -17.37
CA THR A 71 -8.10 0.52 -18.38
C THR A 71 -8.37 2.01 -18.56
N PHE A 72 -8.43 2.79 -17.46
CA PHE A 72 -8.58 4.24 -17.55
C PHE A 72 -7.33 4.93 -18.14
N LEU A 73 -6.14 4.57 -17.63
CA LEU A 73 -4.89 5.22 -18.02
C LEU A 73 -4.48 4.94 -19.48
N PHE A 74 -4.92 3.82 -20.05
CA PHE A 74 -4.71 3.48 -21.46
C PHE A 74 -5.82 4.00 -22.40
N GLY A 75 -6.86 4.63 -21.83
CA GLY A 75 -7.95 5.24 -22.61
C GLY A 75 -9.03 4.26 -23.07
N ASP A 76 -9.11 3.08 -22.49
CA ASP A 76 -10.18 2.10 -22.79
C ASP A 76 -11.50 2.49 -22.12
N THR A 77 -11.50 3.48 -21.24
CA THR A 77 -12.69 4.08 -20.60
C THR A 77 -12.42 5.53 -20.23
N ASP A 78 -13.47 6.36 -20.30
CA ASP A 78 -13.44 7.77 -19.86
C ASP A 78 -13.75 7.91 -18.35
N THR A 79 -14.15 6.82 -17.68
CA THR A 79 -14.52 6.87 -16.27
C THR A 79 -13.27 6.88 -15.39
N ASN A 80 -12.95 8.06 -14.81
CA ASN A 80 -11.83 8.19 -13.90
C ASN A 80 -12.13 7.50 -12.56
N PRO A 81 -11.31 6.53 -12.12
CA PRO A 81 -11.50 5.85 -10.83
C PRO A 81 -11.39 6.80 -9.63
N ALA A 82 -10.77 7.98 -9.78
CA ALA A 82 -10.64 8.99 -8.75
C ALA A 82 -11.99 9.42 -8.13
N LEU A 83 -13.08 9.42 -8.91
CA LEU A 83 -14.40 9.81 -8.42
C LEU A 83 -14.94 8.81 -7.37
N ALA A 84 -14.79 7.51 -7.65
CA ALA A 84 -15.17 6.48 -6.68
C ALA A 84 -14.24 6.48 -5.45
N LEU A 85 -12.93 6.72 -5.66
CA LEU A 85 -11.96 6.85 -4.59
C LEU A 85 -12.25 8.05 -3.69
N ALA A 86 -12.69 9.19 -4.24
CA ALA A 86 -13.08 10.36 -3.45
C ALA A 86 -14.32 10.07 -2.56
N ASP A 87 -15.32 9.33 -3.06
CA ASP A 87 -16.45 8.90 -2.22
C ASP A 87 -16.02 7.97 -1.09
N ILE A 88 -15.08 7.06 -1.35
CA ILE A 88 -14.54 6.17 -0.32
C ILE A 88 -13.72 6.97 0.71
N LEU A 89 -12.89 7.92 0.27
CA LEU A 89 -12.10 8.77 1.14
C LEU A 89 -13.00 9.65 2.03
N ARG A 90 -14.09 10.21 1.48
CA ARG A 90 -15.11 10.92 2.24
C ARG A 90 -15.72 10.06 3.36
N ARG A 91 -16.02 8.79 3.08
CA ARG A 91 -16.57 7.85 4.08
C ARG A 91 -15.52 7.51 5.15
N LEU A 92 -14.25 7.47 4.82
CA LEU A 92 -13.17 7.31 5.81
C LEU A 92 -13.08 8.55 6.72
N ASP A 93 -13.19 9.76 6.15
CA ASP A 93 -13.26 11.01 6.92
C ASP A 93 -14.47 11.00 7.88
N GLU A 94 -15.65 10.61 7.41
CA GLU A 94 -16.87 10.46 8.25
C GLU A 94 -16.69 9.37 9.33
N ALA A 95 -15.85 8.37 9.09
CA ALA A 95 -15.48 7.37 10.10
C ALA A 95 -14.40 7.85 11.09
N GLY A 96 -13.94 9.11 10.95
CA GLY A 96 -12.98 9.75 11.83
C GLY A 96 -11.53 9.62 11.40
N ALA A 97 -11.25 9.18 10.17
CA ALA A 97 -9.88 9.12 9.66
C ALA A 97 -9.32 10.54 9.47
N THR A 98 -8.12 10.80 10.00
CA THR A 98 -7.39 12.06 9.86
C THR A 98 -6.28 11.98 8.81
N VAL A 99 -5.76 10.78 8.61
CA VAL A 99 -4.80 10.45 7.56
C VAL A 99 -5.24 9.17 6.86
N ALA A 100 -4.96 9.06 5.58
CA ALA A 100 -5.31 7.86 4.81
C ALA A 100 -4.17 7.43 3.87
N GLY A 101 -4.14 6.12 3.58
CA GLY A 101 -3.26 5.51 2.60
C GLY A 101 -4.03 4.68 1.59
N MET A 102 -3.50 4.62 0.37
CA MET A 102 -4.09 3.90 -0.74
C MET A 102 -3.07 2.88 -1.28
N PRO A 103 -3.19 1.58 -0.92
CA PRO A 103 -2.24 0.55 -1.33
C PRO A 103 -2.47 0.12 -2.79
N CYS A 104 -2.12 0.99 -3.73
CA CYS A 104 -2.18 0.74 -5.17
C CYS A 104 -1.25 1.67 -5.92
N ASN A 105 -0.10 1.19 -6.40
CA ASN A 105 0.87 2.03 -7.11
C ASN A 105 0.26 2.75 -8.32
N THR A 106 -0.50 2.05 -9.15
CA THR A 106 -1.11 2.62 -10.37
C THR A 106 -2.11 3.75 -10.07
N ALA A 107 -2.77 3.74 -8.91
CA ALA A 107 -3.71 4.79 -8.52
C ALA A 107 -3.01 6.11 -8.12
N HIS A 108 -1.68 6.09 -7.97
CA HIS A 108 -0.86 7.29 -7.75
C HIS A 108 -0.40 7.95 -9.07
N ALA A 109 -0.88 7.46 -10.23
CA ALA A 109 -0.69 8.19 -11.48
C ALA A 109 -1.34 9.59 -11.39
N PRO A 110 -0.66 10.67 -11.85
CA PRO A 110 -1.16 12.05 -11.72
C PRO A 110 -2.60 12.22 -12.19
N ALA A 111 -2.99 11.61 -13.33
CA ALA A 111 -4.36 11.69 -13.86
C ALA A 111 -5.44 11.17 -12.89
N ILE A 112 -5.08 10.26 -11.96
CA ILE A 112 -5.97 9.71 -10.94
C ILE A 112 -5.78 10.47 -9.63
N PHE A 113 -4.55 10.55 -9.14
CA PHE A 113 -4.24 11.07 -7.81
C PHE A 113 -4.59 12.56 -7.67
N ASP A 114 -4.22 13.41 -8.67
CA ASP A 114 -4.51 14.83 -8.63
C ASP A 114 -6.01 15.10 -8.71
N THR A 115 -6.74 14.29 -9.50
CA THR A 115 -8.21 14.35 -9.54
C THR A 115 -8.81 13.98 -8.19
N LEU A 116 -8.31 12.92 -7.55
CA LEU A 116 -8.77 12.49 -6.22
C LEU A 116 -8.56 13.59 -5.18
N VAL A 117 -7.37 14.18 -5.13
CA VAL A 117 -7.04 15.28 -4.20
C VAL A 117 -7.93 16.50 -4.46
N SER A 118 -8.12 16.86 -5.74
CA SER A 118 -8.98 17.99 -6.13
C SER A 118 -10.44 17.78 -5.74
N GLU A 119 -10.98 16.58 -5.96
CA GLU A 119 -12.36 16.24 -5.58
C GLU A 119 -12.54 16.21 -4.05
N THR A 120 -11.56 15.71 -3.32
CA THR A 120 -11.57 15.71 -1.84
C THR A 120 -11.60 17.14 -1.31
N ALA A 121 -10.74 18.02 -1.83
CA ALA A 121 -10.72 19.44 -1.44
C ALA A 121 -12.02 20.15 -1.78
N ARG A 122 -12.63 19.88 -2.95
CA ARG A 122 -13.89 20.47 -3.40
C ARG A 122 -15.06 20.12 -2.48
N THR A 123 -15.03 18.94 -1.87
CA THR A 123 -16.09 18.48 -0.94
C THR A 123 -15.84 18.87 0.51
N GLY A 124 -14.76 19.59 0.82
CA GLY A 124 -14.45 20.14 2.15
C GLY A 124 -13.96 19.10 3.16
N HIS A 125 -13.55 17.93 2.71
CA HIS A 125 -12.96 16.89 3.57
C HIS A 125 -11.50 17.22 3.90
N THR A 126 -11.09 16.88 5.11
CA THR A 126 -9.79 17.29 5.69
C THR A 126 -8.81 16.13 5.85
N VAL A 127 -9.23 14.90 5.55
CA VAL A 127 -8.37 13.72 5.64
C VAL A 127 -7.15 13.87 4.72
N ARG A 128 -5.96 13.75 5.30
CA ARG A 128 -4.70 13.84 4.56
C ARG A 128 -4.39 12.50 3.90
N LEU A 129 -4.35 12.48 2.56
CA LEU A 129 -3.97 11.29 1.80
C LEU A 129 -2.44 11.29 1.57
N LEU A 130 -1.74 10.24 2.01
CA LEU A 130 -0.32 10.07 1.75
C LEU A 130 -0.07 9.46 0.38
N HIS A 131 0.95 9.97 -0.32
CA HIS A 131 1.34 9.49 -1.64
C HIS A 131 2.36 8.36 -1.54
N MET A 132 1.92 7.10 -1.71
CA MET A 132 2.73 5.90 -1.44
C MET A 132 4.08 5.89 -2.18
N VAL A 133 4.13 6.36 -3.43
CA VAL A 133 5.38 6.38 -4.20
C VAL A 133 6.35 7.42 -3.64
N GLU A 134 5.85 8.63 -3.30
CA GLU A 134 6.68 9.68 -2.69
C GLU A 134 7.22 9.25 -1.33
N GLU A 135 6.37 8.66 -0.48
CA GLU A 135 6.80 8.12 0.82
C GLU A 135 7.88 7.05 0.65
N THR A 136 7.76 6.20 -0.39
CA THR A 136 8.77 5.18 -0.70
C THR A 136 10.11 5.81 -1.08
N VAL A 137 10.11 6.81 -1.95
CA VAL A 137 11.33 7.49 -2.40
C VAL A 137 11.99 8.24 -1.25
N GLN A 138 11.22 9.00 -0.47
CA GLN A 138 11.72 9.72 0.71
C GLN A 138 12.31 8.77 1.74
N PHE A 139 11.66 7.63 1.98
CA PHE A 139 12.18 6.60 2.87
C PHE A 139 13.53 6.07 2.39
N MET A 140 13.65 5.72 1.10
CA MET A 140 14.90 5.19 0.54
C MET A 140 16.03 6.23 0.62
N GLN A 141 15.76 7.50 0.30
CA GLN A 141 16.76 8.59 0.44
C GLN A 141 17.24 8.73 1.90
N ALA A 142 16.33 8.64 2.86
CA ALA A 142 16.64 8.84 4.27
C ALA A 142 17.36 7.64 4.91
N THR A 143 17.05 6.40 4.48
CA THR A 143 17.49 5.18 5.18
C THR A 143 18.50 4.35 4.39
N MET A 144 18.61 4.56 3.06
CA MET A 144 19.45 3.77 2.16
C MET A 144 20.34 4.65 1.25
N PRO A 145 21.05 5.67 1.80
CA PRO A 145 21.85 6.60 0.98
C PRO A 145 23.06 5.94 0.29
N HIS A 146 23.40 4.72 0.66
CA HIS A 146 24.48 3.92 0.07
C HIS A 146 24.04 3.15 -1.18
N ILE A 147 22.72 3.00 -1.43
CA ILE A 147 22.17 2.37 -2.64
C ILE A 147 22.33 3.34 -3.81
N GLY A 148 22.97 2.91 -4.89
CA GLY A 148 23.11 3.66 -6.12
C GLY A 148 22.09 3.23 -7.18
N THR A 149 21.92 1.91 -7.37
CA THR A 149 21.08 1.34 -8.43
C THR A 149 19.86 0.61 -7.88
N VAL A 150 18.67 1.03 -8.31
CA VAL A 150 17.38 0.47 -7.87
C VAL A 150 16.69 -0.25 -9.01
N GLY A 151 16.38 -1.53 -8.81
CA GLY A 151 15.51 -2.29 -9.70
C GLY A 151 14.04 -2.04 -9.39
N THR A 152 13.16 -2.06 -10.40
CA THR A 152 11.71 -1.97 -10.18
C THR A 152 10.96 -3.11 -10.83
N LEU A 153 10.06 -3.78 -10.09
CA LEU A 153 9.11 -4.76 -10.61
C LEU A 153 7.69 -4.20 -10.48
N SER A 154 6.98 -4.08 -11.61
CA SER A 154 5.70 -3.37 -11.64
C SER A 154 4.76 -3.90 -12.74
N THR A 155 3.55 -3.35 -12.79
CA THR A 155 2.63 -3.56 -13.92
C THR A 155 3.04 -2.75 -15.14
N GLN A 156 2.51 -3.11 -16.32
CA GLN A 156 2.77 -2.37 -17.57
C GLN A 156 2.39 -0.89 -17.46
N ALA A 157 1.27 -0.55 -16.80
CA ALA A 157 0.85 0.84 -16.63
C ALA A 157 1.84 1.66 -15.78
N VAL A 158 2.39 1.07 -14.72
CA VAL A 158 3.40 1.72 -13.87
C VAL A 158 4.69 1.98 -14.66
N TYR A 159 5.12 1.04 -15.51
CA TYR A 159 6.27 1.24 -16.39
C TYR A 159 6.00 2.29 -17.46
N ALA A 160 4.85 2.23 -18.15
CA ALA A 160 4.50 3.15 -19.24
C ALA A 160 4.47 4.62 -18.76
N LEU A 161 4.06 4.84 -17.53
CA LEU A 161 3.96 6.18 -16.91
C LEU A 161 5.19 6.56 -16.09
N ASN A 162 6.21 5.71 -16.01
CA ASN A 162 7.43 5.91 -15.21
C ASN A 162 7.14 6.25 -13.73
N LEU A 163 6.07 5.71 -13.15
CA LEU A 163 5.58 6.13 -11.82
C LEU A 163 6.61 5.94 -10.69
N HIS A 164 7.51 4.96 -10.80
CA HIS A 164 8.62 4.80 -9.88
C HIS A 164 9.93 5.36 -10.46
N ARG A 165 10.15 5.19 -11.76
CA ARG A 165 11.41 5.59 -12.39
C ARG A 165 11.68 7.06 -12.18
N THR A 166 10.77 7.94 -12.62
CA THR A 166 11.00 9.39 -12.55
C THR A 166 11.27 9.87 -11.13
N PRO A 167 10.45 9.56 -10.10
CA PRO A 167 10.74 10.03 -8.74
C PRO A 167 12.04 9.45 -8.15
N LEU A 168 12.41 8.22 -8.48
CA LEU A 168 13.67 7.62 -8.03
C LEU A 168 14.88 8.28 -8.71
N GLU A 169 14.83 8.55 -10.02
CA GLU A 169 15.90 9.25 -10.75
C GLU A 169 16.05 10.70 -10.27
N GLU A 170 14.96 11.41 -10.01
CA GLU A 170 14.97 12.75 -9.40
C GLU A 170 15.55 12.74 -7.98
N ALA A 171 15.41 11.64 -7.26
CA ALA A 171 15.99 11.42 -5.94
C ALA A 171 17.48 11.04 -5.97
N GLY A 172 18.06 10.84 -7.17
CA GLY A 172 19.48 10.55 -7.37
C GLY A 172 19.84 9.06 -7.51
N PHE A 173 18.85 8.16 -7.64
CA PHE A 173 19.08 6.74 -7.89
C PHE A 173 19.18 6.44 -9.39
N ASP A 174 20.06 5.53 -9.78
CA ASP A 174 19.98 4.89 -11.10
C ASP A 174 18.89 3.84 -11.09
N VAL A 175 18.02 3.83 -12.13
CA VAL A 175 16.88 2.90 -12.18
C VAL A 175 17.00 1.90 -13.30
N VAL A 176 17.03 0.62 -12.94
CA VAL A 176 16.98 -0.50 -13.88
C VAL A 176 15.60 -1.15 -13.88
N THR A 177 15.16 -1.58 -15.05
CA THR A 177 13.88 -2.28 -15.23
C THR A 177 14.12 -3.55 -16.04
N PRO A 178 13.28 -4.60 -15.87
CA PRO A 178 13.43 -5.83 -16.64
C PRO A 178 13.30 -5.58 -18.15
N ASP A 179 13.82 -6.51 -18.94
CA ASP A 179 13.56 -6.55 -20.38
C ASP A 179 12.06 -6.81 -20.69
N ALA A 180 11.68 -6.69 -21.97
CA ALA A 180 10.29 -6.82 -22.39
C ALA A 180 9.68 -8.19 -22.03
N ALA A 181 10.43 -9.27 -22.20
CA ALA A 181 9.95 -10.62 -21.91
C ALA A 181 9.73 -10.84 -20.39
N THR A 182 10.64 -10.33 -19.58
CA THR A 182 10.50 -10.40 -18.10
C THR A 182 9.38 -9.49 -17.59
N LYS A 183 9.21 -8.29 -18.18
CA LYS A 183 8.05 -7.41 -17.88
C LYS A 183 6.72 -8.10 -18.16
N GLU A 184 6.61 -8.78 -19.30
CA GLU A 184 5.41 -9.53 -19.66
C GLU A 184 5.18 -10.69 -18.68
N ARG A 185 6.22 -11.44 -18.31
CA ARG A 185 6.14 -12.51 -17.31
C ARG A 185 5.67 -12.00 -15.95
N VAL A 186 6.20 -10.87 -15.47
CA VAL A 186 5.78 -10.22 -14.22
C VAL A 186 4.32 -9.78 -14.32
N ASN A 187 3.91 -9.17 -15.44
CA ASN A 187 2.53 -8.77 -15.65
C ASN A 187 1.58 -9.98 -15.62
N ASN A 188 1.94 -11.08 -16.25
CA ASN A 188 1.17 -12.32 -16.20
C ASN A 188 1.16 -12.93 -14.79
N THR A 189 2.25 -12.80 -14.03
CA THR A 189 2.31 -13.21 -12.62
C THR A 189 1.33 -12.40 -11.75
N ILE A 190 1.02 -11.18 -12.11
CA ILE A 190 0.02 -10.36 -11.40
C ILE A 190 -1.41 -10.68 -11.87
N PHE A 191 -1.64 -10.77 -13.19
CA PHE A 191 -2.99 -10.72 -13.77
C PHE A 191 -3.53 -12.04 -14.32
N SER A 192 -2.73 -13.11 -14.47
CA SER A 192 -3.24 -14.40 -14.95
C SER A 192 -4.39 -14.89 -14.08
N THR A 193 -5.47 -15.33 -14.72
CA THR A 193 -6.63 -15.95 -14.04
C THR A 193 -6.34 -17.35 -13.53
N GLU A 194 -5.29 -18.01 -14.04
CA GLU A 194 -4.92 -19.38 -13.68
C GLU A 194 -3.93 -19.45 -12.51
N PHE A 195 -2.95 -18.55 -12.47
CA PHE A 195 -1.87 -18.59 -11.47
C PHE A 195 -1.49 -17.21 -10.91
N GLY A 196 -2.10 -16.15 -11.41
CA GLY A 196 -1.72 -14.78 -11.05
C GLY A 196 -2.14 -14.39 -9.63
N LEU A 197 -1.36 -13.50 -9.04
CA LEU A 197 -1.52 -13.08 -7.65
C LEU A 197 -2.85 -12.38 -7.37
N LYS A 198 -3.47 -11.72 -8.35
CA LYS A 198 -4.82 -11.14 -8.19
C LYS A 198 -5.91 -12.20 -8.10
N ALA A 199 -5.71 -13.35 -8.75
CA ALA A 199 -6.66 -14.47 -8.70
C ALA A 199 -6.36 -15.42 -7.53
N GLN A 200 -5.08 -15.66 -7.22
CA GLN A 200 -4.62 -16.61 -6.22
C GLN A 200 -3.45 -16.03 -5.40
N SER A 201 -3.78 -15.21 -4.40
CA SER A 201 -2.77 -14.60 -3.52
C SER A 201 -2.55 -15.37 -2.21
N HIS A 202 -3.48 -16.22 -1.79
CA HIS A 202 -3.42 -16.92 -0.49
C HIS A 202 -3.84 -18.40 -0.60
N PRO A 203 -2.86 -19.31 -0.72
CA PRO A 203 -1.43 -19.05 -0.95
C PRO A 203 -1.16 -18.68 -2.42
N PRO A 204 -0.07 -17.96 -2.70
CA PRO A 204 0.38 -17.73 -4.07
C PRO A 204 0.83 -19.06 -4.70
N THR A 205 0.65 -19.19 -6.01
CA THR A 205 1.07 -20.40 -6.71
C THR A 205 2.60 -20.55 -6.76
N PRO A 206 3.13 -21.79 -6.80
CA PRO A 206 4.57 -22.00 -6.98
C PRO A 206 5.12 -21.33 -8.25
N GLN A 207 4.32 -21.29 -9.33
CA GLN A 207 4.70 -20.62 -10.58
C GLN A 207 4.83 -19.11 -10.39
N ALA A 208 3.87 -18.46 -9.73
CA ALA A 208 3.93 -17.03 -9.44
C ALA A 208 5.17 -16.69 -8.60
N LYS A 209 5.46 -17.50 -7.59
CA LYS A 209 6.67 -17.34 -6.77
C LYS A 209 7.94 -17.48 -7.60
N GLN A 210 8.07 -18.52 -8.43
CA GLN A 210 9.26 -18.74 -9.26
C GLN A 210 9.47 -17.60 -10.26
N ASN A 211 8.41 -17.18 -10.97
CA ASN A 211 8.47 -16.07 -11.91
C ASN A 211 8.97 -14.78 -11.25
N LEU A 212 8.55 -14.53 -10.02
CA LEU A 212 8.98 -13.34 -9.28
C LEU A 212 10.44 -13.44 -8.84
N LEU A 213 10.89 -14.61 -8.36
CA LEU A 213 12.30 -14.84 -8.02
C LEU A 213 13.21 -14.66 -9.24
N ASP A 214 12.83 -15.21 -10.40
CA ASP A 214 13.59 -15.08 -11.65
C ASP A 214 13.66 -13.60 -12.10
N ALA A 215 12.57 -12.84 -11.93
CA ALA A 215 12.54 -11.43 -12.28
C ALA A 215 13.42 -10.58 -11.35
N ILE A 216 13.44 -10.89 -10.04
CA ILE A 216 14.33 -10.23 -9.08
C ILE A 216 15.80 -10.54 -9.43
N GLN A 217 16.13 -11.82 -9.68
CA GLN A 217 17.48 -12.20 -10.06
C GLN A 217 17.93 -11.49 -11.34
N HIS A 218 17.03 -11.36 -12.33
CA HIS A 218 17.32 -10.63 -13.57
C HIS A 218 17.70 -9.16 -13.31
N LEU A 219 17.07 -8.49 -12.33
CA LEU A 219 17.43 -7.12 -11.93
C LEU A 219 18.78 -7.08 -11.19
N ILE A 220 19.05 -8.05 -10.33
CA ILE A 220 20.34 -8.18 -9.63
C ILE A 220 21.47 -8.36 -10.64
N ASP A 221 21.28 -9.20 -11.66
CA ASP A 221 22.24 -9.41 -12.73
C ASP A 221 22.49 -8.13 -13.57
N GLN A 222 21.55 -7.18 -13.57
CA GLN A 222 21.71 -5.84 -14.15
C GLN A 222 22.33 -4.82 -13.18
N GLY A 223 22.72 -5.23 -11.98
CA GLY A 223 23.39 -4.40 -10.99
C GLY A 223 22.44 -3.71 -10.00
N ALA A 224 21.18 -4.14 -9.88
CA ALA A 224 20.29 -3.61 -8.85
C ALA A 224 20.82 -3.96 -7.44
N GLU A 225 20.96 -2.95 -6.60
CA GLU A 225 21.37 -3.05 -5.20
C GLU A 225 20.18 -3.07 -4.24
N ALA A 226 18.99 -2.69 -4.74
CA ALA A 226 17.69 -2.87 -4.09
C ALA A 226 16.62 -3.07 -5.16
N VAL A 227 15.48 -3.70 -4.81
CA VAL A 227 14.36 -3.89 -5.74
C VAL A 227 13.06 -3.38 -5.12
N VAL A 228 12.43 -2.41 -5.79
CA VAL A 228 11.09 -1.92 -5.43
C VAL A 228 10.02 -2.85 -6.02
N LEU A 229 9.15 -3.38 -5.16
CA LEU A 229 8.00 -4.19 -5.52
C LEU A 229 6.81 -3.29 -5.86
N GLY A 230 6.84 -2.68 -7.04
CA GLY A 230 5.92 -1.62 -7.50
C GLY A 230 4.52 -2.09 -7.89
N CYS A 231 4.08 -3.24 -7.41
CA CYS A 231 2.68 -3.68 -7.40
C CYS A 231 2.40 -4.34 -6.05
N THR A 232 1.32 -3.94 -5.40
CA THR A 232 0.99 -4.35 -4.02
C THR A 232 0.61 -5.83 -3.87
N GLU A 233 0.42 -6.55 -4.95
CA GLU A 233 0.28 -8.01 -4.96
C GLU A 233 1.62 -8.75 -4.85
N LEU A 234 2.74 -8.15 -5.29
CA LEU A 234 4.05 -8.81 -5.28
C LEU A 234 4.54 -9.16 -3.87
N PRO A 235 4.44 -8.25 -2.87
CA PRO A 235 4.83 -8.55 -1.49
C PRO A 235 3.98 -9.62 -0.79
N LEU A 236 2.77 -9.93 -1.32
CA LEU A 236 1.93 -11.02 -0.79
C LEU A 236 2.58 -12.41 -1.02
N THR A 237 3.60 -12.47 -1.88
CA THR A 237 4.40 -13.69 -2.09
C THR A 237 5.49 -13.77 -1.04
N PRO A 238 5.54 -14.84 -0.21
CA PRO A 238 6.57 -15.00 0.80
C PRO A 238 7.94 -15.26 0.16
N LEU A 239 8.75 -14.22 0.02
CA LEU A 239 10.09 -14.24 -0.58
C LEU A 239 11.22 -14.24 0.46
N ALA A 240 10.91 -13.99 1.73
CA ALA A 240 11.85 -13.66 2.81
C ALA A 240 13.01 -14.64 3.03
N ASN A 241 12.89 -15.87 2.58
CA ASN A 241 13.95 -16.89 2.74
C ASN A 241 14.66 -17.23 1.42
N SER A 242 14.39 -16.51 0.34
CA SER A 242 14.81 -16.90 -0.99
C SER A 242 15.89 -16.00 -1.59
N MET A 243 16.07 -14.79 -1.05
CA MET A 243 17.00 -13.79 -1.60
C MET A 243 17.56 -12.88 -0.49
N ASP A 244 18.62 -13.36 0.19
CA ASP A 244 19.36 -12.55 1.18
C ASP A 244 20.33 -11.54 0.53
N LEU A 245 20.26 -11.35 -0.78
CA LEU A 245 21.30 -10.64 -1.52
C LEU A 245 21.05 -9.14 -1.68
N VAL A 246 19.79 -8.71 -1.80
CA VAL A 246 19.43 -7.28 -1.92
C VAL A 246 18.13 -6.97 -1.16
N PRO A 247 17.98 -5.76 -0.61
CA PRO A 247 16.73 -5.32 0.02
C PRO A 247 15.58 -5.33 -0.99
N LEU A 248 14.45 -5.98 -0.61
CA LEU A 248 13.19 -5.87 -1.32
C LEU A 248 12.35 -4.77 -0.66
N ILE A 249 12.09 -3.73 -1.41
CA ILE A 249 11.37 -2.55 -0.93
C ILE A 249 9.89 -2.72 -1.22
N ASP A 250 9.10 -2.83 -0.17
CA ASP A 250 7.66 -2.93 -0.24
C ASP A 250 7.01 -1.56 0.02
N PRO A 251 6.44 -0.90 -1.01
CA PRO A 251 5.81 0.41 -0.85
C PRO A 251 4.66 0.41 0.15
N ALA A 252 3.94 -0.71 0.32
CA ALA A 252 2.86 -0.80 1.28
C ALA A 252 3.37 -0.84 2.73
N GLU A 253 4.53 -1.48 2.98
CA GLU A 253 5.17 -1.46 4.30
C GLU A 253 5.66 -0.05 4.65
N ILE A 254 6.23 0.65 3.68
CA ILE A 254 6.69 2.03 3.88
C ILE A 254 5.49 2.96 4.11
N LEU A 255 4.42 2.80 3.34
CA LEU A 255 3.18 3.55 3.56
C LEU A 255 2.60 3.29 4.96
N ALA A 256 2.61 2.05 5.46
CA ALA A 256 2.18 1.73 6.82
C ALA A 256 3.01 2.51 7.85
N ARG A 257 4.34 2.54 7.70
CA ARG A 257 5.24 3.31 8.57
C ARG A 257 4.97 4.81 8.50
N ALA A 258 4.77 5.35 7.30
CA ALA A 258 4.44 6.77 7.10
C ALA A 258 3.11 7.14 7.75
N LEU A 259 2.08 6.29 7.64
CA LEU A 259 0.78 6.48 8.27
C LEU A 259 0.89 6.49 9.80
N ILE A 260 1.62 5.54 10.40
CA ILE A 260 1.86 5.51 11.86
C ILE A 260 2.61 6.76 12.30
N ASN A 261 3.69 7.12 11.59
CA ASN A 261 4.48 8.31 11.89
C ASN A 261 3.67 9.61 11.80
N ALA A 262 2.69 9.65 10.91
CA ALA A 262 1.83 10.81 10.70
C ALA A 262 0.86 11.07 11.86
N VAL A 263 0.40 10.02 12.55
CA VAL A 263 -0.59 10.11 13.66
C VAL A 263 0.06 9.92 15.03
N HIS A 264 1.07 9.04 15.13
CA HIS A 264 1.66 8.67 16.41
C HIS A 264 3.11 8.19 16.23
N PRO A 265 4.08 9.10 16.01
CA PRO A 265 5.48 8.74 15.75
C PRO A 265 6.10 7.85 16.86
N ASP A 266 5.72 8.08 18.12
CA ASP A 266 6.21 7.30 19.27
C ASP A 266 5.72 5.83 19.27
N HIS A 267 4.70 5.50 18.48
CA HIS A 267 4.20 4.14 18.30
C HIS A 267 4.86 3.42 17.11
N LEU A 268 5.74 4.05 16.37
CA LEU A 268 6.42 3.42 15.24
C LEU A 268 7.57 2.53 15.75
N LYS A 269 7.54 1.23 15.41
CA LYS A 269 8.64 0.31 15.70
C LYS A 269 9.94 0.75 15.02
N PRO A 270 11.12 0.46 15.62
CA PRO A 270 12.41 0.62 14.94
C PRO A 270 12.41 -0.04 13.56
N LEU A 271 13.27 0.45 12.68
CA LEU A 271 13.43 -0.16 11.35
C LEU A 271 13.88 -1.62 11.49
N PRO A 272 13.26 -2.55 10.75
CA PRO A 272 13.75 -3.91 10.69
C PRO A 272 15.15 -3.94 10.04
N PRO A 273 16.07 -4.83 10.48
CA PRO A 273 17.46 -4.86 9.99
C PRO A 273 17.62 -4.90 8.47
N ARG A 274 16.67 -5.55 7.76
CA ARG A 274 16.67 -5.62 6.29
C ARG A 274 16.41 -4.27 5.58
N LEU A 275 15.93 -3.27 6.30
CA LEU A 275 15.66 -1.91 5.81
C LEU A 275 16.57 -0.87 6.50
N ALA A 276 17.35 -1.30 7.49
CA ALA A 276 18.32 -0.48 8.22
C ALA A 276 19.71 -0.93 7.74
N ALA A 277 20.23 -0.34 6.71
CA ALA A 277 21.56 -0.67 6.21
C ALA A 277 22.58 0.42 6.51
#